data_bc8549de0fb460ee32c728afb7f321f6
#
_entry.id   bc8549de0fb460ee32c728afb7f321f6
#
_cell.length_a   1.000
_cell.length_b   1.000
_cell.length_c   1.000
_cell.angle_alpha   90.00
_cell.angle_beta   90.00
_cell.angle_gamma   90.00
#
_symmetry.space_group_name_H-M   'P 1'
#
loop_
_entity.id
_entity.type
_entity.pdbx_description
1 polymer ?
#
loop_
_entity_poly.entity_id
_entity_poly.type
_entity_poly.pdbx_seq_one_letter_code
_entity_poly.pdbx_strand_id
1 'polypeptide(L)'
;MSEWNTLIDQGKANGNTRLEITGTTSNIKAQVIQTLDGVQSSANSKTLYIAYTSASTSNASQKVFLAGETLMANVGGSNYSLVVKSTDPVSNTGFGSRFTISSGVVFAKNHFIAFPDQSIIIDRYNPNPTARVGFYISEDIVTSSSDTSLHQVLIV
;
A
#
# COMPACT_ATOMS: atom_id res chain seq x y z
N MET A 1 -7.48 15.81 -2.02
CA MET A 1 -7.24 14.57 -1.23
C MET A 1 -7.76 13.32 -1.93
N SER A 2 -8.91 13.37 -2.62
CA SER A 2 -9.34 12.31 -3.55
C SER A 2 -8.31 12.01 -4.65
N GLU A 3 -7.60 13.02 -5.12
CA GLU A 3 -6.56 12.90 -6.15
C GLU A 3 -5.44 11.94 -5.79
N TRP A 4 -4.94 11.96 -4.56
CA TRP A 4 -3.85 11.06 -4.14
C TRP A 4 -4.27 9.59 -4.07
N ASN A 5 -5.50 9.30 -3.65
CA ASN A 5 -6.03 7.95 -3.72
C ASN A 5 -6.14 7.49 -5.18
N THR A 6 -6.68 8.36 -6.03
CA THR A 6 -6.78 8.09 -7.46
C THR A 6 -5.42 7.84 -8.10
N LEU A 7 -4.39 8.65 -7.77
CA LEU A 7 -3.03 8.48 -8.27
C LEU A 7 -2.39 7.17 -7.81
N ILE A 8 -2.62 6.80 -6.57
CA ILE A 8 -2.10 5.54 -6.01
C ILE A 8 -2.79 4.35 -6.66
N ASP A 9 -4.09 4.44 -6.89
CA ASP A 9 -4.85 3.39 -7.55
C ASP A 9 -4.53 3.31 -9.06
N GLN A 10 -4.30 4.43 -9.73
CA GLN A 10 -3.78 4.47 -11.10
C GLN A 10 -2.37 3.86 -11.20
N GLY A 11 -1.51 4.13 -10.24
CA GLY A 11 -0.20 3.50 -10.15
C GLY A 11 -0.28 1.98 -10.02
N LYS A 12 -1.27 1.47 -9.29
CA LYS A 12 -1.55 0.03 -9.18
C LYS A 12 -2.13 -0.55 -10.47
N ALA A 13 -3.03 0.16 -11.14
CA ALA A 13 -3.69 -0.29 -12.37
C ALA A 13 -2.74 -0.37 -13.57
N ASN A 14 -1.70 0.46 -13.61
CA ASN A 14 -0.71 0.50 -14.70
C ASN A 14 0.46 -0.50 -14.53
N GLY A 15 0.22 -1.62 -13.86
CA GLY A 15 1.12 -2.76 -13.91
C GLY A 15 2.39 -2.62 -13.05
N ASN A 16 2.25 -2.42 -11.76
CA ASN A 16 3.33 -2.46 -10.74
C ASN A 16 4.18 -1.20 -10.54
N THR A 17 3.92 -0.10 -11.19
CA THR A 17 4.66 1.13 -10.89
C THR A 17 4.06 1.77 -9.63
N ARG A 18 4.70 1.56 -8.49
CA ARG A 18 4.33 2.27 -7.26
C ARG A 18 4.61 3.75 -7.44
N LEU A 19 3.74 4.59 -6.88
CA LEU A 19 3.93 6.02 -6.91
C LEU A 19 5.24 6.40 -6.20
N GLU A 20 6.18 6.99 -6.94
CA GLU A 20 7.39 7.57 -6.36
C GLU A 20 7.09 8.99 -5.89
N ILE A 21 7.54 9.31 -4.68
CA ILE A 21 7.49 10.64 -4.09
C ILE A 21 8.90 11.11 -3.75
N THR A 22 9.12 12.40 -3.90
CA THR A 22 10.44 13.03 -3.63
C THR A 22 10.26 14.19 -2.67
N GLY A 23 11.06 14.25 -1.62
CA GLY A 23 11.12 15.38 -0.71
C GLY A 23 11.85 16.56 -1.37
N THR A 24 11.24 17.75 -1.36
CA THR A 24 11.80 18.93 -2.04
C THR A 24 13.02 19.50 -1.34
N THR A 25 13.15 19.27 -0.05
CA THR A 25 14.27 19.77 0.77
C THR A 25 15.35 18.71 0.93
N SER A 26 14.96 17.49 1.24
CA SER A 26 15.90 16.40 1.50
C SER A 26 16.41 15.71 0.23
N ASN A 27 15.70 15.84 -0.89
CA ASN A 27 15.88 15.05 -2.12
C ASN A 27 15.79 13.53 -1.90
N ILE A 28 15.18 13.11 -0.78
CA ILE A 28 14.94 11.71 -0.49
C ILE A 28 13.78 11.23 -1.37
N LYS A 29 13.91 10.00 -1.87
CA LYS A 29 12.88 9.34 -2.66
C LYS A 29 12.29 8.17 -1.89
N ALA A 30 10.99 7.96 -2.06
CA ALA A 30 10.28 6.84 -1.51
C ALA A 30 9.17 6.37 -2.44
N GLN A 31 8.80 5.11 -2.34
CA GLN A 31 7.63 4.55 -3.01
C GLN A 31 6.47 4.44 -2.03
N VAL A 32 5.29 4.88 -2.43
CA VAL A 32 4.07 4.73 -1.65
C VAL A 32 3.59 3.29 -1.76
N ILE A 33 3.46 2.63 -0.62
CA ILE A 33 3.02 1.24 -0.51
C ILE A 33 1.52 1.18 -0.28
N GLN A 34 1.02 2.01 0.64
CA GLN A 34 -0.37 2.06 1.05
C GLN A 34 -0.69 3.41 1.67
N THR A 35 -1.96 3.80 1.61
CA THR A 35 -2.49 4.96 2.33
C THR A 35 -3.57 4.53 3.29
N LEU A 36 -3.67 5.25 4.40
CA LEU A 36 -4.80 5.17 5.31
C LEU A 36 -5.36 6.58 5.54
N ASP A 37 -6.67 6.68 5.54
CA ASP A 37 -7.33 7.92 5.94
C ASP A 37 -7.15 8.14 7.44
N GLY A 38 -6.97 9.40 7.83
CA GLY A 38 -6.81 9.77 9.23
C GLY A 38 -8.05 9.44 10.04
N VAL A 39 -7.84 8.78 11.17
CA VAL A 39 -8.92 8.29 12.05
C VAL A 39 -9.35 9.35 13.08
N GLN A 40 -8.68 10.48 13.17
CA GLN A 40 -9.00 11.51 14.19
C GLN A 40 -9.23 12.88 13.60
N SER A 41 -10.36 13.43 13.97
CA SER A 41 -10.84 14.83 14.06
C SER A 41 -10.30 15.92 13.11
N SER A 42 -9.23 15.75 12.40
CA SER A 42 -8.87 16.58 11.26
C SER A 42 -9.08 15.78 9.98
N ALA A 43 -10.13 16.10 9.27
CA ALA A 43 -10.56 15.48 8.02
C ALA A 43 -9.49 15.42 6.90
N ASN A 44 -8.29 15.91 7.14
CA ASN A 44 -7.28 16.17 6.13
C ASN A 44 -5.92 15.52 6.36
N SER A 45 -5.72 14.72 7.42
CA SER A 45 -4.47 14.02 7.62
C SER A 45 -4.55 12.58 7.08
N LYS A 46 -3.61 12.22 6.21
CA LYS A 46 -3.44 10.86 5.71
C LYS A 46 -2.15 10.28 6.25
N THR A 47 -2.14 8.97 6.47
CA THR A 47 -0.92 8.24 6.77
C THR A 47 -0.47 7.54 5.50
N LEU A 48 0.76 7.81 5.07
CA LEU A 48 1.40 7.12 3.97
C LEU A 48 2.33 6.03 4.53
N TYR A 49 2.13 4.81 4.10
CA TYR A 49 3.13 3.76 4.25
C TYR A 49 4.04 3.79 3.05
N ILE A 50 5.31 4.04 3.28
CA ILE A 50 6.30 4.24 2.23
C ILE A 50 7.50 3.30 2.43
N ALA A 51 8.18 3.01 1.33
CA ALA A 51 9.51 2.40 1.35
C ALA A 51 10.51 3.41 0.77
N TYR A 52 11.46 3.82 1.56
CA TYR A 52 12.53 4.71 1.09
C TYR A 52 13.39 4.00 0.05
N THR A 53 13.65 4.68 -1.06
CA THR A 53 14.46 4.16 -2.18
C THR A 53 15.81 4.87 -2.31
N SER A 54 15.95 6.04 -1.67
CA SER A 54 17.23 6.77 -1.60
C SER A 54 17.42 7.44 -0.23
N ALA A 55 18.66 7.79 0.10
CA ALA A 55 18.99 8.73 1.17
C ALA A 55 19.06 10.16 0.61
N SER A 56 19.18 11.15 1.51
CA SER A 56 19.40 12.53 1.10
C SER A 56 20.73 12.69 0.34
N THR A 57 20.70 13.45 -0.74
CA THR A 57 21.91 13.78 -1.52
C THR A 57 22.76 14.85 -0.84
N SER A 58 22.16 15.69 -0.01
CA SER A 58 22.83 16.78 0.71
C SER A 58 23.33 16.39 2.10
N ASN A 59 22.74 15.37 2.70
CA ASN A 59 23.12 14.85 4.02
C ASN A 59 22.94 13.33 4.10
N ALA A 60 24.04 12.60 3.94
CA ALA A 60 24.03 11.12 3.93
C ALA A 60 23.50 10.47 5.23
N SER A 61 23.51 11.21 6.33
CA SER A 61 22.93 10.74 7.61
C SER A 61 21.41 10.85 7.64
N GLN A 62 20.82 11.66 6.77
CA GLN A 62 19.38 11.82 6.68
C GLN A 62 18.77 10.75 5.78
N LYS A 63 17.96 9.90 6.35
CA LYS A 63 17.33 8.75 5.68
C LYS A 63 15.80 8.79 5.69
N VAL A 64 15.21 9.83 6.26
CA VAL A 64 13.78 10.02 6.39
C VAL A 64 13.39 11.43 5.98
N PHE A 65 12.14 11.63 5.56
CA PHE A 65 11.61 12.95 5.25
C PHE A 65 11.60 13.86 6.47
N LEU A 66 11.76 15.15 6.23
CA LEU A 66 11.75 16.18 7.27
C LEU A 66 10.32 16.59 7.63
N ALA A 67 10.13 17.03 8.87
CA ALA A 67 8.91 17.66 9.31
C ALA A 67 8.68 18.97 8.52
N GLY A 68 7.46 19.17 8.04
CA GLY A 68 7.10 20.34 7.23
C GLY A 68 7.62 20.33 5.79
N GLU A 69 8.34 19.28 5.37
CA GLU A 69 8.83 19.15 4.00
C GLU A 69 7.68 18.89 3.02
N THR A 70 7.79 19.50 1.84
CA THR A 70 6.87 19.20 0.74
C THR A 70 7.34 17.94 0.00
N LEU A 71 6.44 16.99 -0.18
CA LEU A 71 6.65 15.81 -0.99
C LEU A 71 6.00 16.02 -2.35
N MET A 72 6.73 15.72 -3.41
CA MET A 72 6.28 15.87 -4.80
C MET A 72 6.15 14.50 -5.46
N ALA A 73 5.08 14.33 -6.22
CA ALA A 73 4.91 13.21 -7.15
C ALA A 73 4.64 13.76 -8.55
N ASN A 74 5.22 13.15 -9.58
CA ASN A 74 4.91 13.44 -10.97
C ASN A 74 4.14 12.25 -11.56
N VAL A 75 2.95 12.50 -12.09
CA VAL A 75 2.13 11.48 -12.73
C VAL A 75 1.55 12.05 -14.03
N GLY A 76 1.87 11.42 -15.14
CA GLY A 76 1.37 11.84 -16.44
C GLY A 76 1.78 13.27 -16.83
N GLY A 77 2.93 13.76 -16.35
CA GLY A 77 3.41 15.13 -16.59
C GLY A 77 2.84 16.19 -15.64
N SER A 78 1.93 15.82 -14.75
CA SER A 78 1.38 16.73 -13.73
C SER A 78 2.07 16.52 -12.39
N ASN A 79 2.35 17.62 -11.68
CA ASN A 79 2.95 17.59 -10.35
C ASN A 79 1.88 17.68 -9.26
N TYR A 80 1.98 16.79 -8.28
CA TYR A 80 1.13 16.74 -7.11
C TYR A 80 1.98 16.89 -5.87
N SER A 81 1.47 17.58 -4.85
CA SER A 81 2.22 17.84 -3.63
C SER A 81 1.45 17.50 -2.37
N LEU A 82 2.18 17.06 -1.35
CA LEU A 82 1.74 16.90 0.04
C LEU A 82 2.78 17.54 0.96
N VAL A 83 2.36 17.92 2.15
CA VAL A 83 3.28 18.42 3.18
C VAL A 83 3.35 17.41 4.32
N VAL A 84 4.56 17.04 4.70
CA VAL A 84 4.80 16.21 5.89
C VAL A 84 4.39 16.98 7.13
N LYS A 85 3.58 16.37 7.99
CA LYS A 85 3.09 17.04 9.19
C LYS A 85 4.26 17.58 10.03
N SER A 86 4.16 18.84 10.45
CA SER A 86 5.21 19.53 11.19
C SER A 86 4.94 19.67 12.70
N THR A 87 3.72 19.36 13.14
CA THR A 87 3.29 19.62 14.52
C THR A 87 3.59 18.47 15.47
N ASP A 88 4.30 18.80 16.55
CA ASP A 88 4.51 18.02 17.76
C ASP A 88 3.20 17.84 18.58
N PRO A 89 3.09 16.83 19.45
CA PRO A 89 4.17 16.03 20.05
C PRO A 89 4.39 14.64 19.42
N VAL A 90 3.69 14.30 18.37
CA VAL A 90 3.79 12.98 17.75
C VAL A 90 4.77 13.03 16.59
N SER A 91 5.74 12.13 16.58
CA SER A 91 6.66 11.99 15.46
C SER A 91 5.88 11.89 14.13
N ASN A 92 6.27 12.69 13.16
CA ASN A 92 5.70 12.70 11.81
C ASN A 92 6.13 11.51 10.97
N THR A 93 7.14 10.76 11.43
CA THR A 93 7.63 9.53 10.82
C THR A 93 7.76 8.43 11.87
N GLY A 94 7.49 7.20 11.47
CA GLY A 94 7.59 6.03 12.31
C GLY A 94 7.87 4.79 11.48
N PHE A 95 8.08 3.66 12.14
CA PHE A 95 8.30 2.37 11.49
C PHE A 95 7.12 1.46 11.76
N GLY A 96 6.65 0.80 10.70
CA GLY A 96 5.65 -0.26 10.77
C GLY A 96 6.18 -1.55 10.18
N SER A 97 5.43 -2.63 10.36
CA SER A 97 5.75 -3.95 9.82
C SER A 97 4.79 -4.33 8.73
N ARG A 98 5.33 -4.84 7.64
CA ARG A 98 4.56 -5.35 6.50
C ARG A 98 4.98 -6.78 6.18
N PHE A 99 4.00 -7.64 5.99
CA PHE A 99 4.18 -8.96 5.42
C PHE A 99 3.82 -8.93 3.93
N THR A 100 4.61 -9.59 3.11
CA THR A 100 4.34 -9.75 1.67
C THR A 100 4.57 -11.19 1.31
N ILE A 101 3.65 -11.76 0.54
CA ILE A 101 3.78 -13.08 -0.05
C ILE A 101 3.68 -12.95 -1.58
N SER A 102 4.59 -13.59 -2.29
CA SER A 102 4.52 -13.66 -3.75
C SER A 102 3.46 -14.67 -4.19
N SER A 103 2.92 -14.46 -5.38
CA SER A 103 1.97 -15.40 -6.00
C SER A 103 2.53 -16.82 -6.02
N GLY A 104 1.68 -17.80 -5.84
CA GLY A 104 2.09 -19.19 -5.78
C GLY A 104 0.91 -20.15 -5.79
N VAL A 105 1.21 -21.41 -5.53
CA VAL A 105 0.24 -22.48 -5.41
C VAL A 105 0.47 -23.22 -4.10
N VAL A 106 -0.58 -23.41 -3.33
CA VAL A 106 -0.55 -24.21 -2.11
C VAL A 106 -1.45 -25.43 -2.26
N PHE A 107 -1.01 -26.56 -1.71
CA PHE A 107 -1.84 -27.75 -1.61
C PHE A 107 -2.54 -27.77 -0.24
N ALA A 108 -3.85 -27.67 -0.25
CA ALA A 108 -4.66 -27.73 0.95
C ALA A 108 -6.03 -28.35 0.66
N LYS A 109 -6.61 -29.04 1.63
CA LYS A 109 -7.90 -29.72 1.51
C LYS A 109 -8.04 -30.57 0.24
N ASN A 110 -7.00 -31.31 -0.11
CA ASN A 110 -6.89 -32.12 -1.34
C ASN A 110 -6.94 -31.37 -2.68
N HIS A 111 -6.73 -30.06 -2.68
CA HIS A 111 -6.72 -29.24 -3.90
C HIS A 111 -5.46 -28.41 -4.00
N PHE A 112 -5.05 -28.12 -5.22
CA PHE A 112 -4.06 -27.10 -5.53
C PHE A 112 -4.77 -25.75 -5.67
N ILE A 113 -4.43 -24.80 -4.83
CA ILE A 113 -5.05 -23.48 -4.77
C ILE A 113 -4.01 -22.45 -5.18
N ALA A 114 -4.24 -21.78 -6.32
CA ALA A 114 -3.42 -20.66 -6.75
C ALA A 114 -3.84 -19.39 -6.01
N PHE A 115 -2.88 -18.58 -5.60
CA PHE A 115 -3.12 -17.28 -4.99
C PHE A 115 -2.24 -16.21 -5.62
N PRO A 116 -2.74 -14.98 -5.77
CA PRO A 116 -1.94 -13.85 -6.23
C PRO A 116 -0.97 -13.36 -5.14
N ASP A 117 -0.04 -12.50 -5.52
CA ASP A 117 0.77 -11.77 -4.57
C ASP A 117 -0.11 -10.91 -3.65
N GLN A 118 0.21 -10.90 -2.37
CA GLN A 118 -0.53 -10.16 -1.34
C GLN A 118 0.40 -9.46 -0.38
N SER A 119 -0.07 -8.36 0.17
CA SER A 119 0.68 -7.59 1.15
C SER A 119 -0.27 -7.04 2.21
N ILE A 120 0.09 -7.22 3.47
CA ILE A 120 -0.67 -6.74 4.62
C ILE A 120 0.25 -6.02 5.60
N ILE A 121 -0.22 -4.91 6.16
CA ILE A 121 0.45 -4.24 7.28
C ILE A 121 0.05 -4.96 8.56
N ILE A 122 1.02 -5.56 9.22
CA ILE A 122 0.82 -6.31 10.47
C ILE A 122 0.67 -5.35 11.63
N ASP A 123 1.59 -4.39 11.74
CA ASP A 123 1.55 -3.37 12.78
C ASP A 123 1.96 -2.02 12.19
N ARG A 124 1.26 -0.96 12.60
CA ARG A 124 1.45 0.40 12.08
C ARG A 124 2.63 1.12 12.72
N TYR A 125 2.99 0.74 13.95
CA TYR A 125 3.91 1.49 14.79
C TYR A 125 5.00 0.63 15.43
N ASN A 126 4.95 -0.69 15.24
CA ASN A 126 5.93 -1.62 15.76
C ASN A 126 6.69 -2.30 14.62
N PRO A 127 8.02 -2.11 14.55
CA PRO A 127 8.83 -2.76 13.50
C PRO A 127 9.03 -4.26 13.75
N ASN A 128 8.82 -4.75 14.97
CA ASN A 128 9.06 -6.14 15.36
C ASN A 128 7.83 -6.75 16.08
N PRO A 129 6.67 -6.83 15.43
CA PRO A 129 5.48 -7.40 16.04
C PRO A 129 5.62 -8.93 16.17
N THR A 130 5.05 -9.47 17.23
CA THR A 130 4.82 -10.92 17.32
C THR A 130 3.47 -11.20 16.67
N ALA A 131 3.48 -11.85 15.51
CA ALA A 131 2.27 -12.12 14.73
C ALA A 131 2.34 -13.51 14.06
N ARG A 132 1.18 -14.11 13.83
CA ARG A 132 1.02 -15.29 12.99
C ARG A 132 0.26 -14.86 11.72
N VAL A 133 0.86 -15.11 10.57
CA VAL A 133 0.26 -14.80 9.27
C VAL A 133 0.00 -16.12 8.54
N GLY A 134 -1.16 -16.23 7.88
CA GLY A 134 -1.52 -17.43 7.15
C GLY A 134 -2.72 -17.19 6.24
N PHE A 135 -3.05 -18.19 5.44
CA PHE A 135 -4.25 -18.18 4.61
C PHE A 135 -5.44 -18.73 5.36
N TYR A 136 -6.59 -18.12 5.14
CA TYR A 136 -7.88 -18.71 5.46
C TYR A 136 -8.47 -19.28 4.17
N ILE A 137 -8.78 -20.58 4.18
CA ILE A 137 -9.36 -21.27 3.02
C ILE A 137 -10.84 -21.46 3.28
N SER A 138 -11.66 -20.84 2.44
CA SER A 138 -13.10 -21.05 2.38
C SER A 138 -13.43 -21.87 1.14
N GLU A 139 -14.29 -22.87 1.31
CA GLU A 139 -14.86 -23.65 0.21
C GLU A 139 -16.35 -23.42 0.20
N ASP A 140 -16.89 -23.16 -0.98
CA ASP A 140 -18.31 -22.95 -1.16
C ASP A 140 -18.84 -23.73 -2.38
N ILE A 141 -20.07 -24.18 -2.33
CA ILE A 141 -20.72 -24.85 -3.46
C ILE A 141 -21.43 -23.78 -4.28
N VAL A 142 -20.95 -23.58 -5.50
CA VAL A 142 -21.59 -22.67 -6.44
C VAL A 142 -22.64 -23.45 -7.23
N THR A 143 -23.88 -22.99 -7.18
CA THR A 143 -25.01 -23.57 -7.91
C THR A 143 -25.48 -22.61 -8.99
N SER A 144 -26.25 -23.11 -9.98
CA SER A 144 -26.84 -22.26 -11.03
C SER A 144 -27.80 -21.19 -10.49
N SER A 145 -28.26 -21.30 -9.25
CA SER A 145 -29.07 -20.25 -8.59
C SER A 145 -28.20 -19.15 -8.00
N SER A 146 -26.95 -19.46 -7.64
CA SER A 146 -25.97 -18.49 -7.11
C SER A 146 -25.09 -17.87 -8.20
N ASP A 147 -24.90 -18.58 -9.30
CA ASP A 147 -24.17 -18.12 -10.48
C ASP A 147 -24.92 -18.52 -11.75
N THR A 148 -25.55 -17.56 -12.38
CA THR A 148 -26.36 -17.77 -13.60
C THR A 148 -25.51 -18.15 -14.84
N SER A 149 -24.20 -18.00 -14.79
CA SER A 149 -23.29 -18.45 -15.85
C SER A 149 -23.13 -19.98 -15.91
N LEU A 150 -23.54 -20.68 -14.85
CA LEU A 150 -23.52 -22.15 -14.76
C LEU A 150 -24.75 -22.83 -15.38
N HIS A 151 -25.57 -22.13 -16.14
CA HIS A 151 -26.67 -22.75 -16.89
C HIS A 151 -26.13 -23.73 -17.95
N GLN A 152 -26.41 -25.01 -17.77
CA GLN A 152 -26.23 -25.98 -18.83
C GLN A 152 -27.22 -25.69 -19.96
N VAL A 153 -26.70 -25.34 -21.14
CA VAL A 153 -27.50 -25.32 -22.38
C VAL A 153 -27.66 -26.76 -22.81
N LEU A 154 -28.83 -27.33 -22.59
CA LEU A 154 -29.25 -28.57 -23.23
C LEU A 154 -29.54 -28.24 -24.69
N ILE A 155 -28.65 -28.63 -25.60
CA ILE A 155 -28.94 -28.63 -27.03
C ILE A 155 -29.68 -29.95 -27.32
N VAL A 156 -30.95 -29.84 -27.67
CA VAL A 156 -31.77 -30.95 -28.19
C VAL A 156 -31.66 -30.96 -29.69
#